data_6fa931a0917b19d8c77edffa816b959c
#
_entry.id   6fa931a0917b19d8c77edffa816b959c
#
_cell.length_a   1.000
_cell.length_b   1.000
_cell.length_c   1.000
_cell.angle_alpha   90.00
_cell.angle_beta   90.00
_cell.angle_gamma   90.00
#
_symmetry.space_group_name_H-M   'P 1'
#
loop_
_entity.id
_entity.type
_entity.pdbx_description
1 polymer ?
#
loop_
_entity_poly.entity_id
_entity_poly.type
_entity_poly.pdbx_seq_one_letter_code
_entity_poly.pdbx_strand_id
1 'polypeptide(L)'
;MSLYELKEVAKTLGLPAFAGGQIAKWIYTQHVKSIDDMTNISKAGREKLKEAYVIGCMPHLHRLESKDGTVKYLFPTTSGKSVETVFIPDKDRATLCVSSQVGCKMNCLFCQTGKQGFEGSLPASDILNQIYSLPESERLTNIVFMGQGEPMDNLDNVLRVTEILTAGFGYGWS
;
A
#
# COMPACT_ATOMS: atom_id res chain seq x y z
N MET A 1 4.17 4.37 6.38
CA MET A 1 5.09 5.25 7.16
C MET A 1 6.51 4.75 6.98
N SER A 2 7.51 5.65 6.85
CA SER A 2 8.93 5.25 6.86
C SER A 2 9.35 4.75 8.26
N LEU A 3 10.51 4.10 8.35
CA LEU A 3 11.05 3.68 9.65
C LEU A 3 11.29 4.88 10.59
N TYR A 4 11.72 6.00 10.02
CA TYR A 4 11.92 7.24 10.79
C TYR A 4 10.61 7.71 11.43
N GLU A 5 9.53 7.77 10.65
CA GLU A 5 8.22 8.18 11.16
C GLU A 5 7.67 7.22 12.22
N LEU A 6 7.86 5.92 12.05
CA LEU A 6 7.46 4.94 13.06
C LEU A 6 8.27 5.06 14.37
N LYS A 7 9.54 5.45 14.29
CA LYS A 7 10.35 5.80 15.48
C LYS A 7 9.85 7.07 16.15
N GLU A 8 9.47 8.09 15.41
CA GLU A 8 8.89 9.32 15.98
C GLU A 8 7.50 9.04 16.59
N VAL A 9 6.68 8.19 15.99
CA VAL A 9 5.42 7.70 16.61
C VAL A 9 5.71 7.03 17.94
N ALA A 10 6.66 6.09 17.99
CA ALA A 10 7.01 5.41 19.22
C ALA A 10 7.47 6.39 20.30
N LYS A 11 8.31 7.36 19.96
CA LYS A 11 8.80 8.41 20.85
C LYS A 11 7.66 9.29 21.38
N THR A 12 6.78 9.76 20.50
CA THR A 12 5.62 10.61 20.87
C THR A 12 4.68 9.92 21.85
N LEU A 13 4.49 8.62 21.70
CA LEU A 13 3.65 7.80 22.59
C LEU A 13 4.38 7.33 23.87
N GLY A 14 5.65 7.72 24.05
CA GLY A 14 6.47 7.29 25.19
C GLY A 14 6.77 5.80 25.19
N LEU A 15 6.87 5.18 24.01
CA LEU A 15 7.28 3.79 23.85
C LEU A 15 8.82 3.68 23.82
N PRO A 16 9.41 2.52 24.11
CA PRO A 16 10.85 2.30 23.97
C PRO A 16 11.36 2.63 22.57
N ALA A 17 12.61 3.10 22.44
CA ALA A 17 13.20 3.52 21.17
C ALA A 17 13.18 2.44 20.08
N PHE A 18 13.23 1.16 20.45
CA PHE A 18 13.17 0.03 19.52
C PHE A 18 11.75 -0.28 19.02
N ALA A 19 10.70 0.26 19.66
CA ALA A 19 9.30 -0.05 19.31
C ALA A 19 8.96 0.36 17.86
N GLY A 20 9.55 1.44 17.32
CA GLY A 20 9.35 1.83 15.92
C GLY A 20 9.77 0.74 14.93
N GLY A 21 10.89 0.05 15.20
CA GLY A 21 11.34 -1.09 14.39
C GLY A 21 10.44 -2.32 14.55
N GLN A 22 9.92 -2.56 15.76
CA GLN A 22 8.95 -3.63 15.99
C GLN A 22 7.65 -3.38 15.24
N ILE A 23 7.12 -2.16 15.29
CA ILE A 23 5.91 -1.76 14.54
C ILE A 23 6.11 -1.97 13.05
N ALA A 24 7.27 -1.52 12.49
CA ALA A 24 7.60 -1.71 11.09
C ALA A 24 7.56 -3.19 10.69
N LYS A 25 8.19 -4.06 11.49
CA LYS A 25 8.21 -5.51 11.24
C LYS A 25 6.81 -6.13 11.27
N TRP A 26 5.97 -5.74 12.23
CA TRP A 26 4.59 -6.20 12.30
C TRP A 26 3.78 -5.80 11.07
N ILE A 27 3.90 -4.54 10.65
CA ILE A 27 3.14 -4.03 9.49
C ILE A 27 3.68 -4.62 8.19
N TYR A 28 4.98 -4.50 7.91
CA TYR A 28 5.54 -4.74 6.58
C TYR A 28 6.05 -6.16 6.34
N THR A 29 6.41 -6.89 7.40
CA THR A 29 6.91 -8.28 7.29
C THR A 29 5.86 -9.30 7.68
N GLN A 30 5.06 -9.02 8.72
CA GLN A 30 4.06 -9.96 9.22
C GLN A 30 2.65 -9.63 8.75
N HIS A 31 2.46 -8.49 8.07
CA HIS A 31 1.19 -8.08 7.47
C HIS A 31 -0.02 -8.14 8.42
N VAL A 32 0.19 -7.77 9.70
CA VAL A 32 -0.88 -7.79 10.70
C VAL A 32 -2.02 -6.83 10.34
N LYS A 33 -3.23 -7.22 10.63
CA LYS A 33 -4.44 -6.43 10.36
C LYS A 33 -4.93 -5.67 11.60
N SER A 34 -4.39 -5.99 12.77
CA SER A 34 -4.73 -5.34 14.05
C SER A 34 -3.48 -4.96 14.83
N ILE A 35 -3.55 -3.83 15.56
CA ILE A 35 -2.51 -3.45 16.53
C ILE A 35 -2.45 -4.45 17.66
N ASP A 36 -3.55 -5.14 17.98
CA ASP A 36 -3.60 -6.15 19.03
C ASP A 36 -2.72 -7.37 18.73
N ASP A 37 -2.44 -7.65 17.46
CA ASP A 37 -1.57 -8.74 17.02
C ASP A 37 -0.08 -8.48 17.34
N MET A 38 0.30 -7.23 17.63
CA MET A 38 1.68 -6.80 17.91
C MET A 38 2.12 -7.25 19.33
N THR A 39 2.23 -8.55 19.54
CA THR A 39 2.38 -9.17 20.89
C THR A 39 3.65 -8.80 21.64
N ASN A 40 4.72 -8.37 20.96
CA ASN A 40 5.96 -7.90 21.58
C ASN A 40 5.94 -6.41 21.99
N ILE A 41 4.83 -5.70 21.71
CA ILE A 41 4.55 -4.37 22.25
C ILE A 41 3.67 -4.55 23.49
N SER A 42 4.01 -3.86 24.58
CA SER A 42 3.24 -3.94 25.82
C SER A 42 1.76 -3.61 25.61
N LYS A 43 0.88 -4.18 26.43
CA LYS A 43 -0.56 -3.91 26.36
C LYS A 43 -0.84 -2.40 26.42
N ALA A 44 -0.23 -1.69 27.37
CA ALA A 44 -0.37 -0.23 27.49
C ALA A 44 0.13 0.51 26.23
N GLY A 45 1.20 0.02 25.58
CA GLY A 45 1.70 0.58 24.33
C GLY A 45 0.74 0.36 23.17
N ARG A 46 0.13 -0.83 23.08
CA ARG A 46 -0.89 -1.10 22.04
C ARG A 46 -2.14 -0.24 22.24
N GLU A 47 -2.60 -0.01 23.47
CA GLU A 47 -3.73 0.90 23.74
C GLU A 47 -3.42 2.31 23.27
N LYS A 48 -2.26 2.87 23.62
CA LYS A 48 -1.83 4.19 23.14
C LYS A 48 -1.76 4.27 21.60
N LEU A 49 -1.27 3.19 20.95
CA LEU A 49 -1.23 3.12 19.49
C LEU A 49 -2.66 3.14 18.91
N LYS A 50 -3.59 2.38 19.48
CA LYS A 50 -4.99 2.31 19.02
C LYS A 50 -5.76 3.62 19.19
N GLU A 51 -5.44 4.41 20.22
CA GLU A 51 -6.04 5.73 20.44
C GLU A 51 -5.66 6.74 19.35
N ALA A 52 -4.45 6.62 18.78
CA ALA A 52 -3.91 7.59 17.83
C ALA A 52 -3.84 7.10 16.37
N TYR A 53 -3.82 5.78 16.16
CA TYR A 53 -3.56 5.17 14.86
C TYR A 53 -4.42 3.94 14.61
N VAL A 54 -4.64 3.69 13.32
CA VAL A 54 -5.25 2.46 12.81
C VAL A 54 -4.33 1.85 11.74
N ILE A 55 -4.35 0.52 11.61
CA ILE A 55 -3.75 -0.13 10.45
C ILE A 55 -4.73 0.08 9.30
N GLY A 56 -4.36 0.95 8.36
CA GLY A 56 -5.20 1.36 7.24
C GLY A 56 -5.33 0.26 6.18
N CYS A 57 -5.99 -0.83 6.54
CA CYS A 57 -6.27 -1.94 5.62
C CYS A 57 -7.71 -1.81 5.11
N MET A 58 -7.87 -1.36 3.87
CA MET A 58 -9.17 -1.24 3.20
C MET A 58 -9.31 -2.37 2.18
N PRO A 59 -10.24 -3.33 2.38
CA PRO A 59 -10.43 -4.42 1.43
C PRO A 59 -10.95 -3.90 0.07
N HIS A 60 -10.74 -4.70 -0.97
CA HIS A 60 -11.26 -4.38 -2.29
C HIS A 60 -12.79 -4.36 -2.32
N LEU A 61 -13.36 -3.50 -3.16
CA LEU A 61 -14.81 -3.36 -3.37
C LEU A 61 -15.32 -4.39 -4.38
N HIS A 62 -14.54 -4.63 -5.44
CA HIS A 62 -14.90 -5.56 -6.52
C HIS A 62 -13.68 -6.36 -6.96
N ARG A 63 -13.95 -7.57 -7.44
CA ARG A 63 -12.96 -8.50 -8.00
C ARG A 63 -13.52 -9.09 -9.30
N LEU A 64 -12.73 -9.05 -10.36
CA LEU A 64 -13.05 -9.66 -11.65
C LEU A 64 -11.87 -10.50 -12.11
N GLU A 65 -12.10 -11.79 -12.34
CA GLU A 65 -11.07 -12.74 -12.77
C GLU A 65 -11.27 -13.14 -14.23
N SER A 66 -10.19 -13.14 -14.98
CA SER A 66 -10.11 -13.58 -16.36
C SER A 66 -9.72 -15.07 -16.44
N LYS A 67 -9.94 -15.70 -17.60
CA LYS A 67 -9.65 -17.14 -17.81
C LYS A 67 -8.17 -17.50 -17.66
N ASP A 68 -7.27 -16.56 -17.87
CA ASP A 68 -5.82 -16.70 -17.74
C ASP A 68 -5.32 -16.53 -16.29
N GLY A 69 -6.23 -16.31 -15.34
CA GLY A 69 -5.91 -16.09 -13.94
C GLY A 69 -5.57 -14.63 -13.59
N THR A 70 -5.59 -13.71 -14.56
CA THR A 70 -5.48 -12.26 -14.30
C THR A 70 -6.69 -11.79 -13.49
N VAL A 71 -6.43 -11.04 -12.42
CA VAL A 71 -7.50 -10.52 -11.55
C VAL A 71 -7.43 -9.01 -11.47
N LYS A 72 -8.52 -8.36 -11.82
CA LYS A 72 -8.72 -6.91 -11.64
C LYS A 72 -9.48 -6.66 -10.34
N TYR A 73 -8.90 -5.81 -9.50
CA TYR A 73 -9.50 -5.35 -8.26
C TYR A 73 -9.87 -3.88 -8.35
N LEU A 74 -10.91 -3.50 -7.64
CA LEU A 74 -11.27 -2.11 -7.38
C LEU A 74 -11.04 -1.84 -5.90
N PHE A 75 -10.06 -0.99 -5.57
CA PHE A 75 -9.77 -0.61 -4.19
C PHE A 75 -10.34 0.77 -3.85
N PRO A 76 -10.91 0.95 -2.65
CA PRO A 76 -11.30 2.26 -2.17
C PRO A 76 -10.07 3.10 -1.84
N THR A 77 -10.24 4.41 -1.85
CA THR A 77 -9.23 5.39 -1.46
C THR A 77 -9.71 6.20 -0.26
N THR A 78 -8.78 6.80 0.48
CA THR A 78 -9.10 7.68 1.62
C THR A 78 -9.87 8.93 1.20
N SER A 79 -9.87 9.30 -0.08
CA SER A 79 -10.67 10.40 -0.64
C SER A 79 -12.12 10.02 -0.95
N GLY A 80 -12.53 8.77 -0.68
CA GLY A 80 -13.88 8.27 -1.00
C GLY A 80 -14.08 7.88 -2.47
N LYS A 81 -12.99 7.88 -3.26
CA LYS A 81 -12.96 7.40 -4.64
C LYS A 81 -12.48 5.95 -4.69
N SER A 82 -12.24 5.43 -5.89
CA SER A 82 -11.69 4.09 -6.08
C SER A 82 -10.71 4.05 -7.24
N VAL A 83 -9.79 3.09 -7.19
CA VAL A 83 -8.80 2.84 -8.25
C VAL A 83 -8.73 1.37 -8.61
N GLU A 84 -8.38 1.10 -9.85
CA GLU A 84 -8.16 -0.25 -10.35
C GLU A 84 -6.73 -0.71 -10.06
N THR A 85 -6.60 -2.00 -9.75
CA THR A 85 -5.33 -2.70 -9.54
C THR A 85 -5.42 -4.04 -10.23
N VAL A 86 -4.38 -4.47 -10.93
CA VAL A 86 -4.42 -5.72 -11.69
C VAL A 86 -3.32 -6.67 -11.22
N PHE A 87 -3.74 -7.83 -10.72
CA PHE A 87 -2.85 -8.95 -10.41
C PHE A 87 -2.68 -9.82 -11.66
N ILE A 88 -1.43 -10.05 -12.07
CA ILE A 88 -1.07 -10.76 -13.29
C ILE A 88 -0.15 -11.93 -12.89
N PRO A 89 -0.69 -13.16 -12.79
CA PRO A 89 0.13 -14.35 -12.58
C PRO A 89 0.80 -14.80 -13.88
N ASP A 90 2.05 -15.20 -13.81
CA ASP A 90 2.79 -15.83 -14.92
C ASP A 90 3.81 -16.82 -14.37
N LYS A 91 3.51 -18.13 -14.43
CA LYS A 91 4.37 -19.22 -13.93
C LYS A 91 4.92 -18.93 -12.53
N ASP A 92 6.24 -18.64 -12.46
CA ASP A 92 6.95 -18.36 -11.21
C ASP A 92 6.91 -16.86 -10.82
N ARG A 93 6.21 -16.04 -11.61
CA ARG A 93 6.09 -14.58 -11.38
C ARG A 93 4.65 -14.19 -11.06
N ALA A 94 4.52 -13.21 -10.22
CA ALA A 94 3.25 -12.55 -9.95
C ALA A 94 3.47 -11.04 -9.89
N THR A 95 2.93 -10.34 -10.87
CA THR A 95 3.08 -8.89 -11.01
C THR A 95 1.80 -8.19 -10.58
N LEU A 96 1.92 -7.16 -9.77
CA LEU A 96 0.81 -6.26 -9.46
C LEU A 96 0.99 -4.94 -10.18
N CYS A 97 0.02 -4.59 -11.02
CA CYS A 97 -0.08 -3.28 -11.65
C CYS A 97 -0.88 -2.36 -10.73
N VAL A 98 -0.21 -1.38 -10.10
CA VAL A 98 -0.83 -0.46 -9.12
C VAL A 98 -1.10 0.90 -9.74
N SER A 99 -2.15 1.56 -9.22
CA SER A 99 -2.53 2.92 -9.58
C SER A 99 -1.84 3.93 -8.66
N SER A 100 -1.43 5.07 -9.22
CA SER A 100 -0.81 6.18 -8.50
C SER A 100 -1.71 7.41 -8.35
N GLN A 101 -2.80 7.48 -9.13
CA GLN A 101 -3.75 8.60 -9.12
C GLN A 101 -5.17 8.08 -9.36
N VAL A 102 -6.17 8.87 -9.02
CA VAL A 102 -7.56 8.70 -9.46
C VAL A 102 -7.70 9.46 -10.79
N GLY A 103 -7.80 8.72 -11.89
CA GLY A 103 -7.72 9.31 -13.23
C GLY A 103 -6.30 9.72 -13.63
N CYS A 104 -6.15 10.52 -14.68
CA CYS A 104 -4.84 10.96 -15.17
C CYS A 104 -4.94 12.27 -15.95
N LYS A 105 -3.98 13.19 -15.71
CA LYS A 105 -3.88 14.48 -16.43
C LYS A 105 -3.30 14.39 -17.83
N MET A 106 -2.55 13.31 -18.12
CA MET A 106 -1.74 13.22 -19.35
C MET A 106 -2.59 13.14 -20.63
N ASN A 107 -3.86 12.75 -20.53
CA ASN A 107 -4.83 12.72 -21.63
C ASN A 107 -4.29 12.03 -22.90
N CYS A 108 -3.53 10.94 -22.76
CA CYS A 108 -3.02 10.17 -23.89
C CYS A 108 -4.18 9.65 -24.75
N LEU A 109 -4.10 9.82 -26.07
CA LEU A 109 -5.19 9.55 -27.02
C LEU A 109 -5.70 8.10 -26.98
N PHE A 110 -4.83 7.16 -26.67
CA PHE A 110 -5.12 5.71 -26.59
C PHE A 110 -5.54 5.23 -25.19
N CYS A 111 -5.44 6.09 -24.17
CA CYS A 111 -5.61 5.68 -22.77
C CYS A 111 -7.02 6.00 -22.26
N GLN A 112 -7.74 4.98 -21.80
CA GLN A 112 -9.07 5.17 -21.23
C GLN A 112 -9.06 5.97 -19.93
N THR A 113 -8.04 5.79 -19.08
CA THR A 113 -7.87 6.55 -17.84
C THR A 113 -7.74 8.06 -18.10
N GLY A 114 -7.00 8.44 -19.15
CA GLY A 114 -6.87 9.86 -19.54
C GLY A 114 -8.20 10.50 -19.94
N LYS A 115 -9.12 9.72 -20.51
CA LYS A 115 -10.47 10.18 -20.92
C LYS A 115 -11.43 10.33 -19.73
N GLN A 116 -11.14 9.69 -18.60
CA GLN A 116 -11.95 9.79 -17.38
C GLN A 116 -11.72 11.09 -16.60
N GLY A 117 -10.66 11.82 -16.97
CA GLY A 117 -10.22 13.02 -16.25
C GLY A 117 -9.30 12.71 -15.08
N PHE A 118 -8.97 13.73 -14.29
CA PHE A 118 -8.10 13.64 -13.12
C PHE A 118 -8.86 14.12 -11.88
N GLU A 119 -8.86 13.29 -10.83
CA GLU A 119 -9.55 13.59 -9.58
C GLU A 119 -8.60 13.70 -8.37
N GLY A 120 -7.34 13.32 -8.51
CA GLY A 120 -6.33 13.50 -7.46
C GLY A 120 -5.20 12.47 -7.47
N SER A 121 -4.08 12.85 -6.86
CA SER A 121 -2.95 11.95 -6.60
C SER A 121 -3.22 11.11 -5.35
N LEU A 122 -2.86 9.83 -5.39
CA LEU A 122 -2.98 8.93 -4.25
C LEU A 122 -1.88 9.23 -3.22
N PRO A 123 -2.20 9.31 -1.94
CA PRO A 123 -1.18 9.28 -0.90
C PRO A 123 -0.49 7.90 -0.89
N ALA A 124 0.72 7.84 -0.35
CA ALA A 124 1.48 6.59 -0.26
C ALA A 124 0.72 5.46 0.47
N SER A 125 -0.14 5.80 1.44
CA SER A 125 -1.01 4.85 2.13
C SER A 125 -1.99 4.13 1.19
N ASP A 126 -2.62 4.87 0.27
CA ASP A 126 -3.60 4.31 -0.66
C ASP A 126 -2.92 3.47 -1.75
N ILE A 127 -1.70 3.85 -2.17
CA ILE A 127 -0.90 3.03 -3.07
C ILE A 127 -0.49 1.73 -2.37
N LEU A 128 0.02 1.79 -1.13
CA LEU A 128 0.39 0.60 -0.34
C LEU A 128 -0.82 -0.27 -0.01
N ASN A 129 -2.01 0.29 0.17
CA ASN A 129 -3.21 -0.48 0.43
C ASN A 129 -3.54 -1.46 -0.70
N GLN A 130 -3.27 -1.09 -1.96
CA GLN A 130 -3.48 -1.97 -3.12
C GLN A 130 -2.59 -3.24 -3.03
N ILE A 131 -1.43 -3.14 -2.38
CA ILE A 131 -0.49 -4.24 -2.16
C ILE A 131 -0.85 -5.01 -0.88
N TYR A 132 -1.02 -4.28 0.22
CA TYR A 132 -1.22 -4.83 1.56
C TYR A 132 -2.55 -5.55 1.73
N SER A 133 -3.61 -5.06 1.07
CA SER A 133 -4.96 -5.63 1.15
C SER A 133 -5.29 -6.57 0.00
N LEU A 134 -4.30 -6.85 -0.89
CA LEU A 134 -4.47 -7.82 -1.97
C LEU A 134 -4.54 -9.25 -1.38
N PRO A 135 -5.52 -10.08 -1.77
CA PRO A 135 -5.60 -11.47 -1.33
C PRO A 135 -4.35 -12.31 -1.68
N GLU A 136 -3.74 -12.03 -2.82
CA GLU A 136 -2.54 -12.71 -3.34
C GLU A 136 -1.22 -12.02 -2.97
N SER A 137 -1.21 -11.12 -1.97
CA SER A 137 -0.05 -10.30 -1.61
C SER A 137 1.24 -11.10 -1.36
N GLU A 138 1.12 -12.30 -0.75
CA GLU A 138 2.26 -13.18 -0.46
C GLU A 138 2.88 -13.82 -1.71
N ARG A 139 2.15 -13.83 -2.84
CA ARG A 139 2.62 -14.37 -4.11
C ARG A 139 3.36 -13.36 -4.96
N LEU A 140 3.30 -12.08 -4.61
CA LEU A 140 3.87 -11.00 -5.42
C LEU A 140 5.38 -11.10 -5.52
N THR A 141 5.88 -11.01 -6.75
CA THR A 141 7.31 -10.93 -7.07
C THR A 141 7.68 -9.58 -7.66
N ASN A 142 6.73 -8.86 -8.24
CA ASN A 142 6.95 -7.59 -8.94
C ASN A 142 5.81 -6.60 -8.72
N ILE A 143 6.14 -5.31 -8.68
CA ILE A 143 5.18 -4.20 -8.73
C ILE A 143 5.51 -3.33 -9.94
N VAL A 144 4.48 -2.88 -10.65
CA VAL A 144 4.60 -1.91 -11.74
C VAL A 144 3.60 -0.78 -11.53
N PHE A 145 4.05 0.46 -11.68
CA PHE A 145 3.21 1.65 -11.59
C PHE A 145 2.62 1.98 -12.97
N MET A 146 1.84 1.05 -13.52
CA MET A 146 1.26 1.15 -14.85
C MET A 146 -0.28 1.09 -14.83
N GLY A 147 -0.89 1.31 -13.66
CA GLY A 147 -2.34 1.43 -13.48
C GLY A 147 -2.86 2.81 -13.84
N GLN A 148 -3.82 3.31 -13.07
CA GLN A 148 -4.34 4.66 -13.27
C GLN A 148 -3.35 5.71 -12.77
N GLY A 149 -3.17 6.79 -13.56
CA GLY A 149 -2.32 7.93 -13.23
C GLY A 149 -0.95 7.89 -13.90
N GLU A 150 -0.24 9.01 -13.76
CA GLU A 150 1.17 9.17 -14.14
C GLU A 150 2.02 9.17 -12.87
N PRO A 151 2.87 8.16 -12.64
CA PRO A 151 3.67 8.08 -11.42
C PRO A 151 4.58 9.29 -11.20
N MET A 152 5.14 9.86 -12.28
CA MET A 152 6.02 11.02 -12.19
C MET A 152 5.29 12.30 -11.79
N ASP A 153 3.97 12.38 -12.00
CA ASP A 153 3.11 13.48 -11.50
C ASP A 153 2.70 13.30 -10.01
N ASN A 154 3.07 12.15 -9.41
CA ASN A 154 2.89 11.83 -7.99
C ASN A 154 4.19 11.30 -7.35
N LEU A 155 5.32 11.87 -7.76
CA LEU A 155 6.65 11.31 -7.52
C LEU A 155 6.97 11.09 -6.04
N ASP A 156 6.65 12.05 -5.17
CA ASP A 156 6.98 11.96 -3.73
C ASP A 156 6.32 10.74 -3.06
N ASN A 157 5.04 10.49 -3.37
CA ASN A 157 4.33 9.33 -2.84
C ASN A 157 4.84 8.02 -3.46
N VAL A 158 5.14 8.01 -4.75
CA VAL A 158 5.72 6.84 -5.45
C VAL A 158 7.09 6.49 -4.89
N LEU A 159 7.98 7.46 -4.70
CA LEU A 159 9.31 7.25 -4.09
C LEU A 159 9.18 6.71 -2.67
N ARG A 160 8.24 7.25 -1.89
CA ARG A 160 7.98 6.78 -0.53
C ARG A 160 7.49 5.33 -0.50
N VAL A 161 6.61 4.94 -1.42
CA VAL A 161 6.17 3.56 -1.57
C VAL A 161 7.34 2.67 -1.97
N THR A 162 8.14 3.09 -2.95
CA THR A 162 9.32 2.35 -3.41
C THR A 162 10.33 2.14 -2.28
N GLU A 163 10.61 3.17 -1.46
CA GLU A 163 11.44 3.04 -0.26
C GLU A 163 10.92 1.95 0.68
N ILE A 164 9.62 1.97 0.99
CA ILE A 164 9.00 0.98 1.89
C ILE A 164 9.09 -0.44 1.30
N LEU A 165 8.91 -0.59 -0.01
CA LEU A 165 8.95 -1.88 -0.68
C LEU A 165 10.38 -2.47 -0.74
N THR A 166 11.40 -1.63 -0.91
CA THR A 166 12.80 -2.09 -1.13
C THR A 166 13.65 -2.09 0.13
N ALA A 167 13.33 -1.27 1.15
CA ALA A 167 14.12 -1.19 2.36
C ALA A 167 13.98 -2.43 3.25
N GLY A 168 15.07 -2.79 3.96
CA GLY A 168 15.08 -3.95 4.85
C GLY A 168 14.17 -3.85 6.07
N PHE A 169 13.65 -2.66 6.41
CA PHE A 169 12.61 -2.50 7.42
C PHE A 169 11.19 -2.69 6.88
N GLY A 170 11.04 -2.67 5.57
CA GLY A 170 9.78 -2.80 4.85
C GLY A 170 9.60 -4.21 4.28
N TYR A 171 9.21 -4.28 3.01
CA TYR A 171 9.03 -5.57 2.32
C TYR A 171 10.36 -6.23 1.93
N GLY A 172 11.45 -5.47 1.80
CA GLY A 172 12.77 -5.97 1.46
C GLY A 172 12.90 -6.51 0.03
N TRP A 173 12.05 -6.06 -0.88
CA TRP A 173 12.12 -6.47 -2.29
C TRP A 173 13.30 -5.81 -3.00
N SER A 174 13.96 -6.57 -3.88
CA SER A 174 15.11 -6.12 -4.69
C SER A 174 14.70 -5.79 -6.14
#